data_5742647449a2245a6b8640125cf640e1
#
_entry.id   5742647449a2245a6b8640125cf640e1
#
_cell.length_a   1.000
_cell.length_b   1.000
_cell.length_c   1.000
_cell.angle_alpha   90.00
_cell.angle_beta   90.00
_cell.angle_gamma   90.00
#
_symmetry.space_group_name_H-M   'P 1'
#
loop_
_entity.id
_entity.type
_entity.pdbx_description
1 polymer ?
#
loop_
_entity_poly.entity_id
_entity_poly.type
_entity_poly.pdbx_seq_one_letter_code
_entity_poly.pdbx_strand_id
1 'polypeptide(L)'
;VRSFETWVDDAGSLTSSRPSSRPVLVERLRNVWSDAKKSFPAADWDLDPEVHRQAFVSTLSHDGAVPVDLARALYETMPNQWVLNDGAADFVRRASEAGIRLAIVSNIALDIRPALSGWGIASALDAVVLSYEVGYVKPDPRIFQRAADLLGTDPSECLMIGDSAHDDVGGAALGMQCLISRPDQMWRAFALASPE
;
A
#
# COMPACT_ATOMS: atom_id res chain seq x y z
N VAL A 1 4.52 -6.22 6.21
CA VAL A 1 3.64 -7.38 6.52
C VAL A 1 4.05 -8.00 7.85
N ARG A 2 3.16 -8.74 8.51
CA ARG A 2 3.46 -9.49 9.75
C ARG A 2 4.64 -10.44 9.50
N SER A 3 4.38 -11.69 9.18
CA SER A 3 5.38 -12.60 8.64
C SER A 3 4.80 -13.37 7.47
N PHE A 4 5.64 -13.75 6.53
CA PHE A 4 5.18 -14.57 5.39
C PHE A 4 4.70 -15.95 5.84
N GLU A 5 5.29 -16.47 6.91
CA GLU A 5 4.87 -17.74 7.54
C GLU A 5 3.46 -17.64 8.10
N THR A 6 3.15 -16.57 8.86
CA THR A 6 1.80 -16.29 9.37
C THR A 6 0.81 -16.13 8.23
N TRP A 7 1.19 -15.42 7.18
CA TRP A 7 0.33 -15.24 6.01
C TRP A 7 -0.02 -16.57 5.34
N VAL A 8 0.96 -17.47 5.20
CA VAL A 8 0.72 -18.83 4.66
C VAL A 8 -0.22 -19.64 5.56
N ASP A 9 -0.11 -19.49 6.89
CA ASP A 9 -1.01 -20.19 7.83
C ASP A 9 -2.43 -19.64 7.76
N ASP A 10 -2.61 -18.33 7.74
CA ASP A 10 -3.92 -17.67 7.63
C ASP A 10 -4.63 -18.10 6.34
N ALA A 11 -3.95 -18.02 5.19
CA ALA A 11 -4.50 -18.45 3.91
C ALA A 11 -4.77 -19.96 3.88
N GLY A 12 -3.87 -20.76 4.45
CA GLY A 12 -4.03 -22.22 4.54
C GLY A 12 -5.21 -22.66 5.40
N SER A 13 -5.73 -21.80 6.26
CA SER A 13 -6.97 -22.08 7.02
C SER A 13 -8.23 -22.01 6.16
N LEU A 14 -8.18 -21.28 5.04
CA LEU A 14 -9.31 -21.05 4.12
C LEU A 14 -9.42 -22.07 2.99
N THR A 15 -8.42 -22.96 2.82
CA THR A 15 -8.39 -23.97 1.77
C THR A 15 -7.78 -25.27 2.27
N SER A 16 -8.17 -26.40 1.67
CA SER A 16 -7.55 -27.70 1.90
C SER A 16 -6.25 -27.90 1.11
N SER A 17 -6.01 -27.06 0.11
CA SER A 17 -4.82 -27.15 -0.74
C SER A 17 -3.54 -26.79 0.00
N ARG A 18 -2.45 -27.44 -0.38
CA ARG A 18 -1.13 -27.20 0.20
C ARG A 18 -0.10 -26.97 -0.89
N PRO A 19 0.89 -26.09 -0.66
CA PRO A 19 1.97 -25.89 -1.61
C PRO A 19 2.87 -27.13 -1.63
N SER A 20 3.54 -27.38 -2.75
CA SER A 20 4.54 -28.44 -2.87
C SER A 20 5.70 -28.26 -1.89
N SER A 21 6.03 -27.01 -1.54
CA SER A 21 7.05 -26.64 -0.56
C SER A 21 6.73 -25.31 0.11
N ARG A 22 6.59 -25.31 1.45
CA ARG A 22 6.34 -24.09 2.23
C ARG A 22 7.48 -23.06 2.15
N PRO A 23 8.78 -23.43 2.29
CA PRO A 23 9.87 -22.46 2.11
C PRO A 23 9.89 -21.82 0.72
N VAL A 24 9.60 -22.58 -0.33
CA VAL A 24 9.52 -22.06 -1.71
C VAL A 24 8.34 -21.09 -1.84
N LEU A 25 7.19 -21.38 -1.25
CA LEU A 25 6.06 -20.47 -1.25
C LEU A 25 6.39 -19.15 -0.55
N VAL A 26 7.03 -19.20 0.61
CA VAL A 26 7.45 -18.00 1.36
C VAL A 26 8.40 -17.14 0.51
N GLU A 27 9.35 -17.75 -0.18
CA GLU A 27 10.26 -17.02 -1.07
C GLU A 27 9.53 -16.40 -2.28
N ARG A 28 8.58 -17.12 -2.86
CA ARG A 28 7.72 -16.58 -3.93
C ARG A 28 6.88 -15.40 -3.46
N LEU A 29 6.31 -15.46 -2.26
CA LEU A 29 5.53 -14.36 -1.69
C LEU A 29 6.37 -13.10 -1.50
N ARG A 30 7.65 -13.24 -1.10
CA ARG A 30 8.58 -12.10 -0.98
C ARG A 30 8.81 -11.39 -2.31
N ASN A 31 8.80 -12.15 -3.40
CA ASN A 31 9.16 -11.66 -4.73
C ASN A 31 7.94 -11.48 -5.64
N VAL A 32 6.72 -11.78 -5.19
CA VAL A 32 5.54 -11.89 -6.05
C VAL A 32 5.31 -10.68 -6.95
N TRP A 33 5.42 -9.47 -6.40
CA TRP A 33 5.21 -8.24 -7.18
C TRP A 33 6.38 -7.94 -8.13
N SER A 34 7.61 -8.23 -7.72
CA SER A 34 8.78 -8.12 -8.59
C SER A 34 8.70 -9.08 -9.77
N ASP A 35 8.23 -10.30 -9.54
CA ASP A 35 8.09 -11.31 -10.58
C ASP A 35 6.86 -11.06 -11.46
N ALA A 36 5.76 -10.60 -10.86
CA ALA A 36 4.60 -10.15 -11.62
C ALA A 36 4.95 -8.99 -12.56
N LYS A 37 5.78 -8.03 -12.14
CA LYS A 37 6.24 -6.93 -13.00
C LYS A 37 7.03 -7.41 -14.21
N LYS A 38 7.77 -8.51 -14.09
CA LYS A 38 8.47 -9.13 -15.23
C LYS A 38 7.51 -9.83 -16.18
N SER A 39 6.47 -10.48 -15.63
CA SER A 39 5.49 -11.26 -16.41
C SER A 39 4.41 -10.39 -17.05
N PHE A 40 4.07 -9.26 -16.43
CA PHE A 40 3.02 -8.33 -16.86
C PHE A 40 3.53 -6.88 -16.92
N PRO A 41 4.58 -6.58 -17.73
CA PRO A 41 5.28 -5.28 -17.68
C PRO A 41 4.43 -4.08 -18.11
N ALA A 42 3.35 -4.31 -18.87
CA ALA A 42 2.47 -3.26 -19.40
C ALA A 42 1.13 -3.18 -18.62
N ALA A 43 0.94 -3.95 -17.57
CA ALA A 43 -0.33 -3.96 -16.84
C ALA A 43 -0.33 -2.90 -15.73
N ASP A 44 -1.30 -2.00 -15.79
CA ASP A 44 -1.57 -1.03 -14.72
C ASP A 44 -2.41 -1.69 -13.62
N TRP A 45 -1.80 -2.59 -12.88
CA TRP A 45 -2.47 -3.44 -11.87
C TRP A 45 -3.05 -2.60 -10.73
N ASP A 46 -2.40 -1.49 -10.40
CA ASP A 46 -2.87 -0.58 -9.36
C ASP A 46 -4.07 0.28 -9.81
N LEU A 47 -4.53 0.12 -11.06
CA LEU A 47 -5.74 0.78 -11.58
C LEU A 47 -6.94 -0.16 -11.70
N ASP A 48 -6.73 -1.48 -11.67
CA ASP A 48 -7.81 -2.47 -11.85
C ASP A 48 -7.68 -3.61 -10.83
N PRO A 49 -8.64 -3.74 -9.89
CA PRO A 49 -8.64 -4.79 -8.87
C PRO A 49 -8.58 -6.21 -9.44
N GLU A 50 -9.21 -6.45 -10.59
CA GLU A 50 -9.21 -7.79 -11.20
C GLU A 50 -7.86 -8.09 -11.84
N VAL A 51 -7.27 -7.13 -12.55
CA VAL A 51 -5.92 -7.27 -13.12
C VAL A 51 -4.88 -7.47 -12.03
N HIS A 52 -4.97 -6.71 -10.93
CA HIS A 52 -4.09 -6.85 -9.77
C HIS A 52 -4.19 -8.25 -9.14
N ARG A 53 -5.42 -8.73 -8.91
CA ARG A 53 -5.66 -10.09 -8.39
C ARG A 53 -5.12 -11.16 -9.34
N GLN A 54 -5.38 -11.02 -10.63
CA GLN A 54 -4.94 -11.96 -11.64
C GLN A 54 -3.41 -12.00 -11.75
N ALA A 55 -2.74 -10.86 -11.71
CA ALA A 55 -1.27 -10.78 -11.71
C ALA A 55 -0.67 -11.53 -10.51
N PHE A 56 -1.20 -11.32 -9.30
CA PHE A 56 -0.76 -12.01 -8.09
C PHE A 56 -0.96 -13.52 -8.20
N VAL A 57 -2.19 -13.95 -8.48
CA VAL A 57 -2.56 -15.38 -8.52
C VAL A 57 -1.79 -16.11 -9.60
N SER A 58 -1.72 -15.55 -10.81
CA SER A 58 -0.99 -16.19 -11.93
C SER A 58 0.51 -16.28 -11.65
N THR A 59 1.11 -15.26 -11.05
CA THR A 59 2.54 -15.27 -10.71
C THR A 59 2.87 -16.36 -9.68
N LEU A 60 2.02 -16.56 -8.68
CA LEU A 60 2.26 -17.62 -7.68
C LEU A 60 2.02 -19.01 -8.21
N SER A 61 1.02 -19.19 -9.08
CA SER A 61 0.55 -20.53 -9.49
C SER A 61 1.04 -21.00 -10.87
N HIS A 62 1.90 -20.22 -11.54
CA HIS A 62 2.27 -20.42 -12.97
C HIS A 62 2.83 -21.81 -13.31
N ASP A 63 3.50 -22.49 -12.40
CA ASP A 63 4.12 -23.81 -12.59
C ASP A 63 3.41 -24.93 -11.81
N GLY A 64 2.27 -24.63 -11.17
CA GLY A 64 1.50 -25.59 -10.39
C GLY A 64 2.07 -25.94 -9.03
N ALA A 65 3.24 -25.41 -8.63
CA ALA A 65 3.80 -25.67 -7.29
C ALA A 65 2.98 -25.04 -6.16
N VAL A 66 2.25 -23.96 -6.47
CA VAL A 66 1.26 -23.35 -5.60
C VAL A 66 -0.12 -23.53 -6.23
N PRO A 67 -1.05 -24.27 -5.59
CA PRO A 67 -2.41 -24.42 -6.09
C PRO A 67 -3.12 -23.06 -6.24
N VAL A 68 -3.94 -22.93 -7.27
CA VAL A 68 -4.64 -21.65 -7.59
C VAL A 68 -5.56 -21.19 -6.47
N ASP A 69 -6.25 -22.12 -5.81
CA ASP A 69 -7.14 -21.80 -4.68
C ASP A 69 -6.35 -21.32 -3.45
N LEU A 70 -5.15 -21.84 -3.20
CA LEU A 70 -4.26 -21.31 -2.18
C LEU A 70 -3.73 -19.93 -2.56
N ALA A 71 -3.35 -19.72 -3.83
CA ALA A 71 -2.91 -18.40 -4.31
C ALA A 71 -4.03 -17.34 -4.18
N ARG A 72 -5.29 -17.71 -4.42
CA ARG A 72 -6.46 -16.85 -4.19
C ARG A 72 -6.65 -16.54 -2.69
N ALA A 73 -6.59 -17.55 -1.83
CA ALA A 73 -6.70 -17.36 -0.38
C ALA A 73 -5.58 -16.46 0.17
N LEU A 74 -4.36 -16.57 -0.37
CA LEU A 74 -3.25 -15.66 -0.06
C LEU A 74 -3.58 -14.22 -0.49
N TYR A 75 -4.14 -14.01 -1.67
CA TYR A 75 -4.55 -12.70 -2.11
C TYR A 75 -5.64 -12.09 -1.21
N GLU A 76 -6.67 -12.85 -0.89
CA GLU A 76 -7.79 -12.41 -0.04
C GLU A 76 -7.35 -12.06 1.39
N THR A 77 -6.35 -12.77 1.91
CA THR A 77 -5.82 -12.53 3.26
C THR A 77 -4.68 -11.50 3.31
N MET A 78 -4.21 -11.00 2.16
CA MET A 78 -3.09 -10.05 2.08
C MET A 78 -3.32 -8.77 2.91
N PRO A 79 -4.49 -8.12 2.90
CA PRO A 79 -4.72 -6.92 3.71
C PRO A 79 -4.55 -7.15 5.22
N ASN A 80 -4.84 -8.37 5.70
CA ASN A 80 -4.69 -8.74 7.11
C ASN A 80 -3.22 -8.85 7.55
N GLN A 81 -2.29 -8.91 6.59
CA GLN A 81 -0.86 -9.02 6.85
C GLN A 81 -0.15 -7.66 6.92
N TRP A 82 -0.82 -6.60 6.51
CA TRP A 82 -0.24 -5.27 6.58
C TRP A 82 -0.05 -4.83 8.02
N VAL A 83 1.03 -4.11 8.27
CA VAL A 83 1.35 -3.50 9.56
C VAL A 83 1.59 -2.01 9.35
N LEU A 84 1.16 -1.23 10.32
CA LEU A 84 1.42 0.19 10.32
C LEU A 84 2.91 0.44 10.63
N ASN A 85 3.51 1.42 9.96
CA ASN A 85 4.87 1.84 10.25
C ASN A 85 5.00 2.38 11.68
N ASP A 86 6.13 2.13 12.32
CA ASP A 86 6.40 2.63 13.65
C ASP A 86 6.26 4.16 13.72
N GLY A 87 5.55 4.64 14.72
CA GLY A 87 5.29 6.07 14.94
C GLY A 87 4.15 6.66 14.08
N ALA A 88 3.62 5.94 13.08
CA ALA A 88 2.60 6.49 12.19
C ALA A 88 1.29 6.82 12.91
N ALA A 89 0.82 5.94 13.83
CA ALA A 89 -0.41 6.20 14.56
C ALA A 89 -0.28 7.45 15.46
N ASP A 90 0.85 7.61 16.13
CA ASP A 90 1.11 8.79 16.98
C ASP A 90 1.23 10.07 16.15
N PHE A 91 1.92 10.00 15.00
CA PHE A 91 2.01 11.12 14.07
C PHE A 91 0.63 11.56 13.59
N VAL A 92 -0.19 10.62 13.09
CA VAL A 92 -1.54 10.92 12.58
C VAL A 92 -2.41 11.54 13.67
N ARG A 93 -2.39 10.99 14.89
CA ARG A 93 -3.14 11.53 16.02
C ARG A 93 -2.71 12.98 16.34
N ARG A 94 -1.41 13.23 16.50
CA ARG A 94 -0.86 14.57 16.85
C ARG A 94 -1.15 15.59 15.76
N ALA A 95 -0.98 15.22 14.50
CA ALA A 95 -1.27 16.12 13.37
C ALA A 95 -2.76 16.48 13.33
N SER A 96 -3.65 15.51 13.53
CA SER A 96 -5.09 15.73 13.59
C SER A 96 -5.48 16.62 14.80
N GLU A 97 -4.91 16.38 15.98
CA GLU A 97 -5.11 17.21 17.19
C GLU A 97 -4.62 18.65 16.99
N ALA A 98 -3.58 18.84 16.18
CA ALA A 98 -3.08 20.17 15.79
C ALA A 98 -3.89 20.85 14.66
N GLY A 99 -4.96 20.20 14.18
CA GLY A 99 -5.80 20.72 13.11
C GLY A 99 -5.19 20.61 11.71
N ILE A 100 -4.14 19.81 11.54
CA ILE A 100 -3.54 19.53 10.23
C ILE A 100 -4.42 18.52 9.50
N ARG A 101 -4.82 18.83 8.27
CA ARG A 101 -5.60 17.93 7.42
C ARG A 101 -4.72 16.83 6.84
N LEU A 102 -5.21 15.60 6.85
CA LEU A 102 -4.44 14.41 6.53
C LEU A 102 -5.10 13.60 5.42
N ALA A 103 -4.31 13.22 4.42
CA ALA A 103 -4.72 12.30 3.38
C ALA A 103 -3.75 11.13 3.22
N ILE A 104 -4.30 9.97 2.86
CA ILE A 104 -3.52 8.84 2.34
C ILE A 104 -3.59 8.89 0.81
N VAL A 105 -2.44 8.71 0.15
CA VAL A 105 -2.32 8.56 -1.32
C VAL A 105 -1.59 7.26 -1.62
N SER A 106 -2.25 6.31 -2.25
CA SER A 106 -1.70 4.96 -2.45
C SER A 106 -1.89 4.44 -3.88
N ASN A 107 -0.80 3.88 -4.44
CA ASN A 107 -0.87 3.03 -5.63
C ASN A 107 -1.29 1.64 -5.16
N ILE A 108 -2.56 1.31 -5.30
CA ILE A 108 -3.12 0.04 -4.86
C ILE A 108 -4.48 -0.19 -5.51
N ALA A 109 -4.78 -1.45 -5.82
CA ALA A 109 -6.08 -1.87 -6.34
C ALA A 109 -6.88 -2.69 -5.31
N LEU A 110 -6.73 -2.34 -4.03
CA LEU A 110 -7.47 -2.92 -2.90
C LEU A 110 -7.98 -1.80 -1.99
N ASP A 111 -9.16 -1.98 -1.40
CA ASP A 111 -9.64 -1.04 -0.38
C ASP A 111 -8.84 -1.22 0.92
N ILE A 112 -8.10 -0.19 1.31
CA ILE A 112 -7.28 -0.18 2.53
C ILE A 112 -8.03 0.36 3.76
N ARG A 113 -9.24 0.90 3.60
CA ARG A 113 -10.01 1.52 4.69
C ARG A 113 -10.29 0.58 5.86
N PRO A 114 -10.55 -0.74 5.65
CA PRO A 114 -10.66 -1.68 6.76
C PRO A 114 -9.38 -1.79 7.59
N ALA A 115 -8.20 -1.75 6.95
CA ALA A 115 -6.91 -1.77 7.65
C ALA A 115 -6.68 -0.46 8.44
N LEU A 116 -6.97 0.70 7.83
CA LEU A 116 -6.88 2.00 8.51
C LEU A 116 -7.79 2.06 9.75
N SER A 117 -8.99 1.49 9.65
CA SER A 117 -9.93 1.37 10.78
C SER A 117 -9.40 0.42 11.86
N GLY A 118 -8.84 -0.73 11.45
CA GLY A 118 -8.23 -1.69 12.37
C GLY A 118 -7.01 -1.14 13.12
N TRP A 119 -6.30 -0.19 12.53
CA TRP A 119 -5.18 0.53 13.17
C TRP A 119 -5.62 1.75 14.00
N GLY A 120 -6.92 2.08 14.00
CA GLY A 120 -7.49 3.18 14.77
C GLY A 120 -7.13 4.58 14.25
N ILE A 121 -6.70 4.71 13.00
CA ILE A 121 -6.31 5.99 12.40
C ILE A 121 -7.33 6.54 11.40
N ALA A 122 -8.31 5.76 10.99
CA ALA A 122 -9.25 6.15 9.94
C ALA A 122 -10.02 7.45 10.27
N SER A 123 -10.42 7.66 11.53
CA SER A 123 -11.18 8.84 11.94
C SER A 123 -10.36 10.13 11.99
N ALA A 124 -9.04 10.04 11.92
CA ALA A 124 -8.13 11.18 11.89
C ALA A 124 -7.72 11.58 10.47
N LEU A 125 -8.19 10.84 9.46
CA LEU A 125 -7.91 11.11 8.05
C LEU A 125 -9.07 11.87 7.41
N ASP A 126 -8.78 12.95 6.70
CA ASP A 126 -9.76 13.74 5.96
C ASP A 126 -10.00 13.17 4.56
N ALA A 127 -9.02 12.47 3.98
CA ALA A 127 -9.15 11.83 2.67
C ALA A 127 -8.33 10.54 2.53
N VAL A 128 -8.83 9.63 1.70
CA VAL A 128 -8.12 8.43 1.24
C VAL A 128 -8.24 8.37 -0.27
N VAL A 129 -7.10 8.50 -0.96
CA VAL A 129 -7.01 8.52 -2.43
C VAL A 129 -6.30 7.26 -2.88
N LEU A 130 -7.03 6.38 -3.54
CA LEU A 130 -6.54 5.10 -4.05
C LEU A 130 -6.50 5.14 -5.58
N SER A 131 -5.40 4.70 -6.16
CA SER A 131 -5.16 4.80 -7.61
C SER A 131 -6.29 4.19 -8.43
N TYR A 132 -6.81 3.02 -8.04
CA TYR A 132 -7.89 2.35 -8.78
C TYR A 132 -9.24 3.11 -8.74
N GLU A 133 -9.45 3.96 -7.73
CA GLU A 133 -10.67 4.77 -7.63
C GLU A 133 -10.58 6.05 -8.47
N VAL A 134 -9.37 6.62 -8.58
CA VAL A 134 -9.17 7.92 -9.25
C VAL A 134 -8.62 7.78 -10.67
N GLY A 135 -8.14 6.59 -11.07
CA GLY A 135 -7.64 6.29 -12.40
C GLY A 135 -6.23 6.83 -12.69
N TYR A 136 -5.47 7.16 -11.66
CA TYR A 136 -4.08 7.64 -11.76
C TYR A 136 -3.19 6.97 -10.73
N VAL A 137 -1.95 6.64 -11.11
CA VAL A 137 -0.92 6.11 -10.21
C VAL A 137 0.16 7.15 -9.95
N LYS A 138 0.74 7.17 -8.77
CA LYS A 138 1.96 7.92 -8.51
C LYS A 138 3.07 7.42 -9.45
N PRO A 139 3.91 8.25 -10.05
CA PRO A 139 4.14 9.68 -9.76
C PRO A 139 3.26 10.65 -10.58
N ASP A 140 2.17 10.23 -11.22
CA ASP A 140 1.30 11.14 -11.96
C ASP A 140 0.79 12.26 -11.02
N PRO A 141 1.01 13.55 -11.34
CA PRO A 141 0.63 14.65 -10.47
C PRO A 141 -0.87 14.73 -10.20
N ARG A 142 -1.71 14.17 -11.06
CA ARG A 142 -3.18 14.19 -10.91
C ARG A 142 -3.67 13.47 -9.65
N ILE A 143 -2.98 12.42 -9.19
CA ILE A 143 -3.37 11.73 -7.96
C ILE A 143 -3.10 12.61 -6.72
N PHE A 144 -1.99 13.37 -6.73
CA PHE A 144 -1.66 14.31 -5.67
C PHE A 144 -2.58 15.55 -5.68
N GLN A 145 -2.91 16.07 -6.89
CA GLN A 145 -3.88 17.15 -7.02
C GLN A 145 -5.23 16.71 -6.44
N ARG A 146 -5.68 15.48 -6.73
CA ARG A 146 -6.92 14.95 -6.14
C ARG A 146 -6.90 14.93 -4.62
N ALA A 147 -5.77 14.59 -4.01
CA ALA A 147 -5.62 14.64 -2.56
C ALA A 147 -5.71 16.07 -2.01
N ALA A 148 -5.01 17.03 -2.62
CA ALA A 148 -5.05 18.43 -2.24
C ALA A 148 -6.46 19.02 -2.39
N ASP A 149 -7.18 18.70 -3.47
CA ASP A 149 -8.58 19.12 -3.68
C ASP A 149 -9.51 18.62 -2.57
N LEU A 150 -9.36 17.34 -2.18
CA LEU A 150 -10.15 16.75 -1.10
C LEU A 150 -9.83 17.37 0.26
N LEU A 151 -8.57 17.73 0.48
CA LEU A 151 -8.15 18.47 1.68
C LEU A 151 -8.57 19.96 1.61
N GLY A 152 -8.96 20.48 0.44
CA GLY A 152 -9.26 21.90 0.23
C GLY A 152 -8.04 22.79 0.52
N THR A 153 -6.85 22.36 0.07
CA THR A 153 -5.55 23.03 0.33
C THR A 153 -4.80 23.21 -0.98
N ASP A 154 -4.04 24.29 -1.10
CA ASP A 154 -3.13 24.46 -2.24
C ASP A 154 -2.01 23.41 -2.16
N PRO A 155 -1.66 22.73 -3.28
CA PRO A 155 -0.57 21.76 -3.28
C PRO A 155 0.75 22.28 -2.72
N SER A 156 1.08 23.57 -2.93
CA SER A 156 2.31 24.17 -2.41
C SER A 156 2.36 24.28 -0.87
N GLU A 157 1.21 24.12 -0.20
CA GLU A 157 1.09 24.08 1.26
C GLU A 157 1.09 22.65 1.80
N CYS A 158 1.19 21.65 0.92
CA CYS A 158 1.15 20.23 1.28
C CYS A 158 2.56 19.67 1.44
N LEU A 159 2.69 18.74 2.40
CA LEU A 159 3.87 17.89 2.57
C LEU A 159 3.49 16.45 2.22
N MET A 160 4.14 15.87 1.20
CA MET A 160 4.08 14.44 0.93
C MET A 160 5.16 13.71 1.74
N ILE A 161 4.76 12.71 2.51
CA ILE A 161 5.68 11.81 3.22
C ILE A 161 5.53 10.42 2.61
N GLY A 162 6.63 9.85 2.12
CA GLY A 162 6.62 8.53 1.48
C GLY A 162 7.95 7.81 1.52
N ASP A 163 8.00 6.63 0.92
CA ASP A 163 9.18 5.76 0.90
C ASP A 163 9.72 5.48 -0.51
N SER A 164 8.99 5.88 -1.54
CA SER A 164 9.42 5.74 -2.93
C SER A 164 9.99 7.04 -3.49
N ALA A 165 11.30 7.04 -3.74
CA ALA A 165 11.97 8.15 -4.42
C ALA A 165 11.55 8.31 -5.90
N HIS A 166 10.75 7.40 -6.45
CA HIS A 166 10.19 7.48 -7.79
C HIS A 166 8.73 7.95 -7.74
N ASP A 167 7.91 7.29 -6.91
CA ASP A 167 6.46 7.51 -6.93
C ASP A 167 6.05 8.73 -6.10
N ASP A 168 6.60 8.87 -4.88
CA ASP A 168 6.13 9.87 -3.93
C ASP A 168 6.65 11.28 -4.21
N VAL A 169 7.66 11.42 -5.07
CA VAL A 169 8.15 12.76 -5.50
C VAL A 169 7.28 13.41 -6.58
N GLY A 170 6.29 12.69 -7.13
CA GLY A 170 5.40 13.24 -8.16
C GLY A 170 4.63 14.50 -7.74
N GLY A 171 4.36 14.65 -6.43
CA GLY A 171 3.74 15.84 -5.86
C GLY A 171 4.58 17.11 -6.01
N ALA A 172 5.90 17.00 -6.16
CA ALA A 172 6.78 18.14 -6.38
C ALA A 172 6.48 18.90 -7.70
N ALA A 173 5.91 18.20 -8.69
CA ALA A 173 5.45 18.84 -9.94
C ALA A 173 4.31 19.86 -9.71
N LEU A 174 3.62 19.78 -8.58
CA LEU A 174 2.57 20.71 -8.14
C LEU A 174 3.04 21.69 -7.07
N GLY A 175 4.34 21.67 -6.73
CA GLY A 175 4.91 22.53 -5.68
C GLY A 175 4.86 21.93 -4.27
N MET A 176 4.38 20.69 -4.08
CA MET A 176 4.41 20.03 -2.78
C MET A 176 5.84 19.84 -2.28
N GLN A 177 6.04 19.98 -0.99
CA GLN A 177 7.24 19.48 -0.36
C GLN A 177 7.17 17.93 -0.28
N CYS A 178 8.30 17.26 -0.51
CA CYS A 178 8.36 15.79 -0.46
C CYS A 178 9.45 15.35 0.52
N LEU A 179 9.05 14.61 1.54
CA LEU A 179 9.96 14.01 2.52
C LEU A 179 10.00 12.49 2.28
N ILE A 180 11.09 12.03 1.70
CA ILE A 180 11.27 10.62 1.36
C ILE A 180 12.17 9.96 2.41
N SER A 181 11.69 8.86 2.98
CA SER A 181 12.39 8.09 3.99
C SER A 181 12.31 6.60 3.67
N ARG A 182 13.34 5.85 4.03
CA ARG A 182 13.30 4.39 3.88
C ARG A 182 12.19 3.80 4.76
N PRO A 183 11.55 2.68 4.37
CA PRO A 183 10.47 2.06 5.14
C PRO A 183 10.86 1.76 6.60
N ASP A 184 12.10 1.30 6.84
CA ASP A 184 12.64 1.00 8.16
C ASP A 184 12.97 2.25 9.01
N GLN A 185 12.88 3.44 8.42
CA GLN A 185 13.18 4.74 9.05
C GLN A 185 12.02 5.75 8.97
N MET A 186 10.82 5.32 8.56
CA MET A 186 9.65 6.20 8.44
C MET A 186 9.32 6.96 9.72
N TRP A 187 9.60 6.39 10.89
CA TRP A 187 9.46 7.07 12.18
C TRP A 187 10.26 8.38 12.27
N ARG A 188 11.40 8.50 11.55
CA ARG A 188 12.18 9.75 11.48
C ARG A 188 11.46 10.82 10.68
N ALA A 189 10.86 10.43 9.54
CA ALA A 189 10.07 11.35 8.73
C ALA A 189 8.87 11.88 9.53
N PHE A 190 8.17 11.00 10.25
CA PHE A 190 7.08 11.40 11.11
C PHE A 190 7.53 12.32 12.26
N ALA A 191 8.68 12.05 12.88
CA ALA A 191 9.22 12.91 13.92
C ALA A 191 9.61 14.30 13.39
N LEU A 192 10.16 14.41 12.17
CA LEU A 192 10.49 15.68 11.52
C LEU A 192 9.26 16.48 11.12
N ALA A 193 8.21 15.80 10.68
CA ALA A 193 6.97 16.43 10.21
C ALA A 193 5.94 16.66 11.34
N SER A 194 6.22 16.19 12.55
CA SER A 194 5.29 16.35 13.67
C SER A 194 5.16 17.82 14.09
N PRO A 195 3.94 18.29 14.33
CA PRO A 195 3.72 19.61 14.95
C PRO A 195 4.33 19.65 16.36
N GLU A 196 4.80 20.83 16.77
CA GLU A 196 5.33 21.11 18.11
C GLU A 196 4.24 20.99 19.20
#